data_02d659935625686f967546f11fa418b4
#
_entry.id   02d659935625686f967546f11fa418b4
#
_cell.length_a   1.000
_cell.length_b   1.000
_cell.length_c   1.000
_cell.angle_alpha   90.00
_cell.angle_beta   90.00
_cell.angle_gamma   90.00
#
_symmetry.space_group_name_H-M   'P 1'
#
loop_
_entity.id
_entity.type
_entity.pdbx_description
1 polymer ?
#
loop_
_entity_poly.entity_id
_entity_poly.type
_entity_poly.pdbx_seq_one_letter_code
_entity_poly.pdbx_strand_id
1 'polypeptide(L)'
;MKMEKILININDLKEIEEYKKVGIANFLFAVKNFSIGYNSFELCDIPDDAYVYLNRVMDTVAIDELKSIKDEFLRFKGIIFEDLGVFNIFKDTGIPLIWNQAHFAVNYNSINFHLKNGCTSVVISNEITKEEIDEIINNSTKPLILPIFGKNNIMYSRRTLLTNFNKHAGLSDYNDMVLNEKINGNEFLARESEYGTYIFNNTYFNYVSLIPKYEDKVMFFLVLNLDLSISEIKNILDGKNYGDDGFLNKKTVFKLEDYK
;
A
#
# COMPACT_ATOMS: atom_id res chain seq x y z
N MET A 1 9.26 -8.19 -18.95
CA MET A 1 9.03 -7.64 -17.59
C MET A 1 10.14 -8.13 -16.66
N LYS A 2 10.83 -7.24 -15.98
CA LYS A 2 11.86 -7.56 -14.98
C LYS A 2 11.18 -7.85 -13.66
N MET A 3 10.98 -9.12 -13.32
CA MET A 3 10.34 -9.53 -12.07
C MET A 3 11.06 -8.99 -10.82
N GLU A 4 12.36 -8.70 -10.94
CA GLU A 4 13.17 -8.04 -9.90
C GLU A 4 12.69 -6.63 -9.53
N LYS A 5 11.88 -5.97 -10.39
CA LYS A 5 11.25 -4.68 -10.12
C LYS A 5 9.91 -4.78 -9.38
N ILE A 6 9.40 -5.98 -9.15
CA ILE A 6 8.17 -6.18 -8.38
C ILE A 6 8.50 -6.14 -6.89
N LEU A 7 7.78 -5.29 -6.15
CA LEU A 7 7.70 -5.29 -4.69
C LEU A 7 6.32 -5.78 -4.29
N ILE A 8 6.24 -6.91 -3.60
CA ILE A 8 4.95 -7.54 -3.24
C ILE A 8 4.81 -7.68 -1.73
N ASN A 9 3.64 -7.38 -1.19
CA ASN A 9 3.37 -7.70 0.21
C ASN A 9 3.16 -9.21 0.40
N ILE A 10 3.63 -9.71 1.53
CA ILE A 10 3.55 -11.11 1.93
C ILE A 10 2.37 -11.31 2.88
N ASN A 11 1.59 -12.37 2.64
CA ASN A 11 0.49 -12.78 3.51
C ASN A 11 0.83 -13.99 4.39
N ASP A 12 1.77 -14.86 3.94
CA ASP A 12 2.31 -15.99 4.70
C ASP A 12 3.81 -16.14 4.37
N LEU A 13 4.65 -16.39 5.37
CA LEU A 13 6.10 -16.60 5.19
C LEU A 13 6.44 -17.70 4.18
N LYS A 14 5.58 -18.70 4.04
CA LYS A 14 5.72 -19.79 3.07
C LYS A 14 5.69 -19.32 1.61
N GLU A 15 5.08 -18.17 1.35
CA GLU A 15 4.97 -17.61 -0.02
C GLU A 15 6.33 -17.16 -0.57
N ILE A 16 7.28 -16.80 0.30
CA ILE A 16 8.57 -16.20 -0.09
C ILE A 16 9.30 -17.07 -1.11
N GLU A 17 9.48 -18.37 -0.80
CA GLU A 17 10.21 -19.28 -1.67
C GLU A 17 9.48 -19.54 -3.00
N GLU A 18 8.16 -19.47 -3.00
CA GLU A 18 7.38 -19.64 -4.23
C GLU A 18 7.45 -18.37 -5.11
N TYR A 19 7.39 -17.18 -4.52
CA TYR A 19 7.62 -15.93 -5.24
C TYR A 19 9.04 -15.83 -5.81
N LYS A 20 10.06 -16.28 -5.07
CA LYS A 20 11.45 -16.36 -5.58
C LYS A 20 11.56 -17.27 -6.82
N LYS A 21 10.85 -18.40 -6.85
CA LYS A 21 10.84 -19.32 -8.02
C LYS A 21 10.29 -18.65 -9.29
N VAL A 22 9.42 -17.66 -9.16
CA VAL A 22 8.89 -16.90 -10.31
C VAL A 22 9.67 -15.60 -10.58
N GLY A 23 10.80 -15.38 -9.89
CA GLY A 23 11.72 -14.28 -10.13
C GLY A 23 11.43 -13.00 -9.32
N ILE A 24 10.49 -13.03 -8.36
CA ILE A 24 10.23 -11.90 -7.47
C ILE A 24 11.17 -12.01 -6.27
N ALA A 25 11.91 -10.93 -5.99
CA ALA A 25 12.94 -10.90 -4.94
C ALA A 25 12.78 -9.76 -3.93
N ASN A 26 11.78 -8.89 -4.10
CA ASN A 26 11.53 -7.80 -3.17
C ASN A 26 10.19 -8.01 -2.46
N PHE A 27 10.23 -8.11 -1.16
CA PHE A 27 9.10 -8.45 -0.30
C PHE A 27 8.81 -7.32 0.67
N LEU A 28 7.53 -7.05 0.86
CA LEU A 28 7.00 -6.06 1.78
C LEU A 28 6.23 -6.76 2.89
N PHE A 29 6.57 -6.47 4.14
CA PHE A 29 5.95 -7.06 5.32
C PHE A 29 5.25 -5.98 6.14
N ALA A 30 3.97 -6.15 6.39
CA ALA A 30 3.27 -5.36 7.37
C ALA A 30 3.74 -5.77 8.77
N VAL A 31 4.15 -4.80 9.59
CA VAL A 31 4.70 -5.07 10.93
C VAL A 31 3.57 -5.07 11.95
N LYS A 32 3.48 -6.11 12.75
CA LYS A 32 2.51 -6.21 13.85
C LYS A 32 2.63 -5.00 14.78
N ASN A 33 1.53 -4.52 15.32
CA ASN A 33 1.36 -3.32 16.11
C ASN A 33 1.48 -2.00 15.34
N PHE A 34 2.16 -1.96 14.18
CA PHE A 34 2.41 -0.75 13.40
C PHE A 34 1.72 -0.74 12.03
N SER A 35 0.98 -1.79 11.71
CA SER A 35 0.23 -1.91 10.46
C SER A 35 -1.20 -2.36 10.68
N ILE A 36 -2.06 -2.04 9.70
CA ILE A 36 -3.48 -2.37 9.71
C ILE A 36 -3.96 -2.75 8.31
N GLY A 37 -5.01 -3.59 8.24
CA GLY A 37 -5.66 -3.99 6.97
C GLY A 37 -4.94 -5.10 6.20
N TYR A 38 -3.69 -5.39 6.52
CA TYR A 38 -2.86 -6.44 5.93
C TYR A 38 -2.48 -7.50 6.96
N ASN A 39 -2.14 -8.71 6.50
CA ASN A 39 -1.55 -9.72 7.37
C ASN A 39 -0.21 -9.19 7.89
N SER A 40 -0.06 -9.12 9.20
CA SER A 40 1.12 -8.56 9.86
C SER A 40 1.94 -9.62 10.56
N PHE A 41 3.24 -9.35 10.68
CA PHE A 41 4.23 -10.27 11.21
C PHE A 41 4.92 -9.70 12.43
N GLU A 42 5.31 -10.57 13.37
CA GLU A 42 6.23 -10.16 14.44
C GLU A 42 7.54 -9.69 13.82
N LEU A 43 8.13 -8.66 14.38
CA LEU A 43 9.33 -8.05 13.82
C LEU A 43 10.47 -9.07 13.65
N CYS A 44 10.65 -10.00 14.62
CA CYS A 44 11.67 -11.04 14.59
C CYS A 44 11.49 -12.10 13.49
N ASP A 45 10.28 -12.27 12.95
CA ASP A 45 9.99 -13.25 11.92
C ASP A 45 10.24 -12.71 10.50
N ILE A 46 10.42 -11.38 10.37
CA ILE A 46 10.64 -10.72 9.08
C ILE A 46 12.10 -10.86 8.66
N PRO A 47 12.39 -11.33 7.42
CA PRO A 47 13.78 -11.43 6.92
C PRO A 47 14.49 -10.07 6.85
N ASP A 48 15.80 -10.05 7.12
CA ASP A 48 16.62 -8.84 7.14
C ASP A 48 16.66 -8.09 5.80
N ASP A 49 16.52 -8.81 4.70
CA ASP A 49 16.55 -8.26 3.33
C ASP A 49 15.16 -7.86 2.79
N ALA A 50 14.19 -7.62 3.67
CA ALA A 50 12.84 -7.20 3.34
C ALA A 50 12.64 -5.68 3.43
N TYR A 51 11.56 -5.19 2.83
CA TYR A 51 10.96 -3.91 3.14
C TYR A 51 9.87 -4.10 4.19
N VAL A 52 9.68 -3.13 5.07
CA VAL A 52 8.61 -3.16 6.07
C VAL A 52 7.61 -2.04 5.86
N TYR A 53 6.35 -2.32 6.19
CA TYR A 53 5.22 -1.41 6.02
C TYR A 53 4.64 -1.01 7.36
N LEU A 54 4.56 0.30 7.61
CA LEU A 54 4.01 0.91 8.82
C LEU A 54 2.92 1.91 8.40
N ASN A 55 1.70 1.41 8.20
CA ASN A 55 0.58 2.20 7.67
C ASN A 55 -0.47 2.59 8.73
N ARG A 56 -0.19 2.31 9.98
CA ARG A 56 -1.05 2.72 11.08
C ARG A 56 -0.86 4.21 11.40
N VAL A 57 -1.96 4.95 11.64
CA VAL A 57 -1.91 6.27 12.29
C VAL A 57 -1.62 6.05 13.78
N MET A 58 -0.48 6.56 14.25
CA MET A 58 0.06 6.25 15.57
C MET A 58 -0.32 7.31 16.60
N ASP A 59 -0.67 6.85 17.79
CA ASP A 59 -0.73 7.71 18.98
C ASP A 59 0.65 7.79 19.65
N THR A 60 0.73 8.58 20.72
CA THR A 60 1.99 8.77 21.45
C THR A 60 2.56 7.46 21.98
N VAL A 61 1.70 6.55 22.45
CA VAL A 61 2.13 5.24 22.98
C VAL A 61 2.79 4.41 21.89
N ALA A 62 2.16 4.29 20.73
CA ALA A 62 2.74 3.57 19.59
C ALA A 62 4.04 4.21 19.08
N ILE A 63 4.12 5.55 19.08
CA ILE A 63 5.35 6.28 18.72
C ILE A 63 6.48 6.00 19.73
N ASP A 64 6.18 5.96 21.03
CA ASP A 64 7.19 5.68 22.04
C ASP A 64 7.63 4.20 22.02
N GLU A 65 6.71 3.27 21.75
CA GLU A 65 7.02 1.86 21.48
C GLU A 65 7.96 1.75 20.27
N LEU A 66 7.63 2.37 19.14
CA LEU A 66 8.44 2.33 17.92
C LEU A 66 9.85 2.92 18.17
N LYS A 67 9.98 4.01 18.94
CA LYS A 67 11.27 4.56 19.33
C LYS A 67 12.10 3.58 20.14
N SER A 68 11.48 2.81 21.04
CA SER A 68 12.19 1.88 21.92
C SER A 68 12.82 0.71 21.18
N ILE A 69 12.25 0.31 20.04
CA ILE A 69 12.72 -0.79 19.19
C ILE A 69 13.33 -0.32 17.86
N LYS A 70 13.61 0.98 17.74
CA LYS A 70 14.07 1.62 16.50
C LYS A 70 15.25 0.90 15.85
N ASP A 71 16.22 0.46 16.65
CA ASP A 71 17.46 -0.13 16.15
C ASP A 71 17.22 -1.50 15.48
N GLU A 72 16.16 -2.21 15.85
CA GLU A 72 15.77 -3.48 15.22
C GLU A 72 15.31 -3.30 13.76
N PHE A 73 14.85 -2.12 13.39
CA PHE A 73 14.45 -1.80 12.02
C PHE A 73 15.63 -1.55 11.08
N LEU A 74 16.83 -1.27 11.59
CA LEU A 74 17.98 -0.89 10.78
C LEU A 74 18.54 -2.04 9.92
N ARG A 75 18.10 -3.26 10.15
CA ARG A 75 18.44 -4.45 9.36
C ARG A 75 17.64 -4.59 8.06
N PHE A 76 16.56 -3.84 7.88
CA PHE A 76 15.71 -3.93 6.71
C PHE A 76 16.22 -3.07 5.55
N LYS A 77 15.80 -3.40 4.32
CA LYS A 77 16.12 -2.64 3.10
C LYS A 77 15.47 -1.26 3.07
N GLY A 78 14.39 -1.07 3.81
CA GLY A 78 13.69 0.22 3.89
C GLY A 78 12.34 0.12 4.59
N ILE A 79 11.83 1.28 4.96
CA ILE A 79 10.53 1.44 5.62
C ILE A 79 9.58 2.19 4.69
N ILE A 80 8.46 1.57 4.34
CA ILE A 80 7.32 2.25 3.72
C ILE A 80 6.39 2.68 4.86
N PHE A 81 6.06 3.96 4.92
CA PHE A 81 5.31 4.52 6.04
C PHE A 81 4.24 5.51 5.60
N GLU A 82 3.20 5.67 6.41
CA GLU A 82 2.13 6.65 6.21
C GLU A 82 2.14 7.77 7.27
N ASP A 83 2.46 7.46 8.51
CA ASP A 83 2.52 8.43 9.60
C ASP A 83 3.87 9.17 9.62
N LEU A 84 3.85 10.50 9.59
CA LEU A 84 5.06 11.32 9.63
C LEU A 84 5.87 11.18 10.92
N GLY A 85 5.27 10.65 12.00
CA GLY A 85 5.99 10.28 13.23
C GLY A 85 7.07 9.24 12.95
N VAL A 86 6.81 8.27 12.05
CA VAL A 86 7.81 7.29 11.59
C VAL A 86 8.99 7.99 10.93
N PHE A 87 8.71 8.91 10.00
CA PHE A 87 9.76 9.70 9.35
C PHE A 87 10.65 10.41 10.38
N ASN A 88 10.04 11.07 11.35
CA ASN A 88 10.78 11.81 12.37
C ASN A 88 11.67 10.92 13.26
N ILE A 89 11.27 9.66 13.49
CA ILE A 89 12.07 8.68 14.27
C ILE A 89 13.29 8.21 13.47
N PHE A 90 13.13 7.97 12.16
CA PHE A 90 14.13 7.26 11.34
C PHE A 90 14.97 8.15 10.42
N LYS A 91 14.62 9.42 10.20
CA LYS A 91 15.26 10.31 9.20
C LYS A 91 16.78 10.44 9.30
N ASP A 92 17.34 10.26 10.50
CA ASP A 92 18.77 10.41 10.78
C ASP A 92 19.50 9.06 10.93
N THR A 93 18.83 7.93 10.62
CA THR A 93 19.39 6.58 10.79
C THR A 93 20.08 6.03 9.54
N GLY A 94 19.84 6.62 8.39
CA GLY A 94 20.35 6.14 7.10
C GLY A 94 19.49 5.03 6.44
N ILE A 95 18.49 4.48 7.12
CA ILE A 95 17.57 3.52 6.49
C ILE A 95 16.73 4.20 5.40
N PRO A 96 16.54 3.58 4.23
CA PRO A 96 15.67 4.12 3.19
C PRO A 96 14.23 4.34 3.68
N LEU A 97 13.73 5.57 3.60
CA LEU A 97 12.39 5.96 4.00
C LEU A 97 11.54 6.27 2.77
N ILE A 98 10.41 5.57 2.65
CA ILE A 98 9.51 5.65 1.50
C ILE A 98 8.15 6.12 2.00
N TRP A 99 7.76 7.32 1.59
CA TRP A 99 6.46 7.87 1.98
C TRP A 99 5.33 7.25 1.15
N ASN A 100 4.28 6.77 1.82
CA ASN A 100 3.07 6.25 1.20
C ASN A 100 1.85 6.96 1.78
N GLN A 101 1.21 7.78 0.97
CA GLN A 101 -0.07 8.41 1.31
C GLN A 101 -0.88 8.56 0.03
N ALA A 102 -1.70 7.55 -0.27
CA ALA A 102 -2.43 7.44 -1.53
C ALA A 102 -3.24 8.69 -1.88
N HIS A 103 -3.89 9.32 -0.89
CA HIS A 103 -4.71 10.51 -1.10
C HIS A 103 -3.91 11.82 -1.27
N PHE A 104 -2.61 11.84 -1.03
CA PHE A 104 -1.79 13.06 -1.08
C PHE A 104 -0.66 13.01 -2.12
N ALA A 105 -0.22 11.83 -2.52
CA ALA A 105 0.85 11.65 -3.52
C ALA A 105 0.30 11.75 -4.96
N VAL A 106 -0.44 12.82 -5.25
CA VAL A 106 -1.21 13.02 -6.50
C VAL A 106 -0.61 14.05 -7.44
N ASN A 107 0.53 14.65 -7.12
CA ASN A 107 1.26 15.57 -7.99
C ASN A 107 2.75 15.59 -7.67
N TYR A 108 3.58 15.93 -8.65
CA TYR A 108 5.04 15.94 -8.50
C TYR A 108 5.56 16.98 -7.51
N ASN A 109 4.86 18.07 -7.26
CA ASN A 109 5.30 19.08 -6.30
C ASN A 109 5.25 18.56 -4.87
N SER A 110 4.14 17.90 -4.48
CA SER A 110 4.00 17.22 -3.18
C SER A 110 5.06 16.13 -3.03
N ILE A 111 5.22 15.30 -4.03
CA ILE A 111 6.20 14.21 -4.06
C ILE A 111 7.63 14.74 -3.91
N ASN A 112 8.02 15.73 -4.73
CA ASN A 112 9.35 16.33 -4.68
C ASN A 112 9.64 17.05 -3.35
N PHE A 113 8.62 17.58 -2.68
CA PHE A 113 8.75 18.10 -1.32
C PHE A 113 9.25 17.01 -0.36
N HIS A 114 8.63 15.83 -0.33
CA HIS A 114 9.05 14.72 0.52
C HIS A 114 10.43 14.18 0.14
N LEU A 115 10.72 14.04 -1.16
CA LEU A 115 12.04 13.62 -1.65
C LEU A 115 13.15 14.59 -1.24
N LYS A 116 12.91 15.90 -1.30
CA LYS A 116 13.84 16.94 -0.86
C LYS A 116 14.07 16.93 0.65
N ASN A 117 13.05 16.57 1.42
CA ASN A 117 13.11 16.55 2.88
C ASN A 117 13.62 15.22 3.46
N GLY A 118 14.15 14.30 2.63
CA GLY A 118 14.87 13.12 3.12
C GLY A 118 14.22 11.79 2.79
N CYS A 119 13.03 11.75 2.16
CA CYS A 119 12.51 10.49 1.65
C CYS A 119 13.37 9.96 0.50
N THR A 120 13.63 8.66 0.50
CA THR A 120 14.37 7.98 -0.56
C THR A 120 13.51 7.82 -1.81
N SER A 121 12.24 7.53 -1.62
CA SER A 121 11.22 7.39 -2.66
C SER A 121 9.83 7.73 -2.09
N VAL A 122 8.84 7.76 -2.97
CA VAL A 122 7.42 7.96 -2.64
C VAL A 122 6.59 6.95 -3.43
N VAL A 123 5.55 6.41 -2.81
CA VAL A 123 4.53 5.61 -3.50
C VAL A 123 3.55 6.56 -4.16
N ILE A 124 3.42 6.50 -5.49
CA ILE A 124 2.46 7.32 -6.26
C ILE A 124 1.04 6.90 -5.90
N SER A 125 0.10 7.85 -5.88
CA SER A 125 -1.32 7.54 -5.75
C SER A 125 -1.79 6.60 -6.86
N ASN A 126 -2.65 5.65 -6.51
CA ASN A 126 -3.37 4.82 -7.45
C ASN A 126 -4.77 5.38 -7.80
N GLU A 127 -5.10 6.57 -7.28
CA GLU A 127 -6.37 7.27 -7.51
C GLU A 127 -6.22 8.45 -8.50
N ILE A 128 -5.33 8.31 -9.47
CA ILE A 128 -5.04 9.33 -10.48
C ILE A 128 -5.04 8.72 -11.88
N THR A 129 -5.14 9.58 -12.88
CA THR A 129 -5.16 9.18 -14.28
C THR A 129 -3.78 8.80 -14.81
N LYS A 130 -3.76 8.15 -15.95
CA LYS A 130 -2.53 7.78 -16.65
C LYS A 130 -1.69 9.00 -17.03
N GLU A 131 -2.33 10.10 -17.40
CA GLU A 131 -1.70 11.36 -17.75
C GLU A 131 -1.03 12.00 -16.53
N GLU A 132 -1.68 11.96 -15.37
CA GLU A 132 -1.13 12.44 -14.10
C GLU A 132 0.05 11.56 -13.64
N ILE A 133 0.00 10.23 -13.82
CA ILE A 133 1.14 9.34 -13.57
C ILE A 133 2.31 9.72 -14.46
N ASP A 134 2.08 9.98 -15.76
CA ASP A 134 3.12 10.43 -16.71
C ASP A 134 3.76 11.76 -16.25
N GLU A 135 2.95 12.72 -15.86
CA GLU A 135 3.42 14.01 -15.38
C GLU A 135 4.29 13.87 -14.13
N ILE A 136 3.83 13.07 -13.15
CA ILE A 136 4.55 12.81 -11.91
C ILE A 136 5.90 12.14 -12.18
N ILE A 137 5.92 11.05 -12.94
CA ILE A 137 7.16 10.29 -13.20
C ILE A 137 8.18 11.13 -13.97
N ASN A 138 7.73 11.95 -14.94
CA ASN A 138 8.63 12.76 -15.75
C ASN A 138 9.18 13.99 -15.02
N ASN A 139 8.52 14.47 -13.96
CA ASN A 139 8.93 15.65 -13.20
C ASN A 139 9.44 15.31 -11.78
N SER A 140 9.52 14.03 -11.43
CA SER A 140 10.05 13.60 -10.15
C SER A 140 11.58 13.65 -10.15
N THR A 141 12.17 14.08 -9.02
CA THR A 141 13.63 14.20 -8.85
C THR A 141 14.33 12.89 -8.52
N LYS A 142 13.57 11.84 -8.14
CA LYS A 142 14.08 10.48 -7.87
C LYS A 142 13.10 9.43 -8.40
N PRO A 143 13.55 8.19 -8.64
CA PRO A 143 12.65 7.08 -9.00
C PRO A 143 11.60 6.83 -7.91
N LEU A 144 10.36 6.63 -8.32
CA LEU A 144 9.20 6.44 -7.46
C LEU A 144 8.77 4.97 -7.42
N ILE A 145 7.83 4.64 -6.53
CA ILE A 145 7.15 3.35 -6.51
C ILE A 145 5.76 3.53 -7.12
N LEU A 146 5.44 2.73 -8.14
CA LEU A 146 4.15 2.75 -8.82
C LEU A 146 3.30 1.55 -8.39
N PRO A 147 2.18 1.74 -7.67
CA PRO A 147 1.23 0.67 -7.43
C PRO A 147 0.62 0.19 -8.76
N ILE A 148 0.67 -1.12 -9.00
CA ILE A 148 0.16 -1.71 -10.24
C ILE A 148 -0.97 -2.70 -10.02
N PHE A 149 -1.14 -3.17 -8.79
CA PHE A 149 -2.21 -4.09 -8.44
C PHE A 149 -2.52 -4.02 -6.95
N GLY A 150 -3.81 -4.01 -6.59
CA GLY A 150 -4.27 -3.98 -5.21
C GLY A 150 -5.73 -3.54 -5.08
N LYS A 151 -6.20 -3.42 -3.85
CA LYS A 151 -7.50 -2.80 -3.54
C LYS A 151 -7.28 -1.39 -3.02
N ASN A 152 -8.10 -0.44 -3.49
CA ASN A 152 -8.03 0.94 -3.02
C ASN A 152 -8.46 1.03 -1.55
N ASN A 153 -7.66 1.72 -0.73
CA ASN A 153 -8.08 2.11 0.60
C ASN A 153 -9.12 3.24 0.49
N ILE A 154 -10.30 3.00 1.05
CA ILE A 154 -11.38 3.99 1.07
C ILE A 154 -11.36 4.76 2.40
N MET A 155 -11.08 4.07 3.50
CA MET A 155 -11.11 4.67 4.85
C MET A 155 -10.24 3.88 5.82
N TYR A 156 -9.57 4.62 6.69
CA TYR A 156 -9.04 4.11 7.95
C TYR A 156 -9.66 4.84 9.13
N SER A 157 -10.19 4.10 10.10
CA SER A 157 -10.67 4.63 11.36
C SER A 157 -9.94 3.95 12.52
N ARG A 158 -9.45 4.73 13.48
CA ARG A 158 -8.89 4.20 14.75
C ARG A 158 -9.94 3.58 15.68
N ARG A 159 -11.22 3.55 15.26
CA ARG A 159 -12.33 2.96 16.01
C ARG A 159 -12.59 1.54 15.52
N THR A 160 -12.96 0.66 16.43
CA THR A 160 -13.42 -0.71 16.15
C THR A 160 -14.87 -0.68 15.66
N LEU A 161 -15.05 -0.34 14.39
CA LEU A 161 -16.39 -0.12 13.81
C LEU A 161 -17.16 -1.41 13.65
N LEU A 162 -16.51 -2.51 13.23
CA LEU A 162 -17.11 -3.83 13.06
C LEU A 162 -17.53 -4.41 14.41
N THR A 163 -16.67 -4.38 15.42
CA THR A 163 -16.98 -4.80 16.79
C THR A 163 -18.21 -4.07 17.33
N ASN A 164 -18.25 -2.73 17.17
CA ASN A 164 -19.38 -1.94 17.64
C ASN A 164 -20.66 -2.25 16.85
N PHE A 165 -20.57 -2.43 15.54
CA PHE A 165 -21.69 -2.82 14.69
C PHE A 165 -22.22 -4.20 15.05
N ASN A 166 -21.35 -5.21 15.17
CA ASN A 166 -21.71 -6.58 15.52
C ASN A 166 -22.43 -6.65 16.86
N LYS A 167 -21.90 -5.94 17.86
CA LYS A 167 -22.53 -5.82 19.18
C LYS A 167 -23.93 -5.20 19.11
N HIS A 168 -24.11 -4.13 18.32
CA HIS A 168 -25.41 -3.48 18.14
C HIS A 168 -26.41 -4.37 17.39
N ALA A 169 -25.94 -5.09 16.37
CA ALA A 169 -26.76 -5.95 15.53
C ALA A 169 -27.00 -7.36 16.11
N GLY A 170 -26.38 -7.70 17.25
CA GLY A 170 -26.46 -9.04 17.85
C GLY A 170 -25.81 -10.13 17.01
N LEU A 171 -24.78 -9.76 16.24
CA LEU A 171 -24.02 -10.68 15.39
C LEU A 171 -22.81 -11.25 16.14
N SER A 172 -22.26 -12.36 15.61
CA SER A 172 -20.98 -12.91 16.07
C SER A 172 -19.85 -11.93 15.78
N ASP A 173 -18.75 -12.01 16.55
CA ASP A 173 -17.57 -11.18 16.31
C ASP A 173 -16.87 -11.60 15.01
N TYR A 174 -16.96 -10.74 14.02
CA TYR A 174 -16.25 -10.85 12.74
C TYR A 174 -15.27 -9.68 12.63
N ASN A 175 -14.00 -9.98 12.38
CA ASN A 175 -12.96 -8.97 12.15
C ASN A 175 -12.80 -8.61 10.67
N ASP A 176 -13.31 -9.45 9.77
CA ASP A 176 -13.36 -9.23 8.33
C ASP A 176 -14.80 -9.34 7.84
N MET A 177 -15.28 -8.37 7.06
CA MET A 177 -16.64 -8.34 6.55
C MET A 177 -16.71 -7.66 5.18
N VAL A 178 -17.47 -8.26 4.26
CA VAL A 178 -17.85 -7.59 3.01
C VAL A 178 -19.13 -6.79 3.26
N LEU A 179 -19.04 -5.48 3.06
CA LEU A 179 -20.14 -4.53 3.18
C LEU A 179 -20.72 -4.25 1.82
N ASN A 180 -22.05 -4.35 1.69
CA ASN A 180 -22.76 -4.05 0.44
C ASN A 180 -23.47 -2.70 0.56
N GLU A 181 -23.14 -1.76 -0.31
CA GLU A 181 -23.81 -0.47 -0.43
C GLU A 181 -25.11 -0.65 -1.19
N LYS A 182 -26.25 -0.20 -0.60
CA LYS A 182 -27.60 -0.49 -1.12
C LYS A 182 -27.99 0.32 -2.36
N ILE A 183 -27.36 1.49 -2.57
CA ILE A 183 -27.80 2.43 -3.63
C ILE A 183 -27.18 2.04 -4.96
N ASN A 184 -25.84 1.85 -5.00
CA ASN A 184 -25.10 1.58 -6.25
C ASN A 184 -24.62 0.13 -6.34
N GLY A 185 -24.83 -0.68 -5.30
CA GLY A 185 -24.40 -2.07 -5.26
C GLY A 185 -22.89 -2.27 -5.11
N ASN A 186 -22.16 -1.24 -4.68
CA ASN A 186 -20.73 -1.37 -4.46
C ASN A 186 -20.44 -2.27 -3.27
N GLU A 187 -19.36 -3.01 -3.36
CA GLU A 187 -18.85 -3.86 -2.29
C GLU A 187 -17.58 -3.27 -1.69
N PHE A 188 -17.47 -3.35 -0.36
CA PHE A 188 -16.30 -2.92 0.38
C PHE A 188 -15.84 -4.05 1.31
N LEU A 189 -14.53 -4.28 1.36
CA LEU A 189 -13.93 -5.19 2.33
C LEU A 189 -13.51 -4.38 3.56
N ALA A 190 -14.13 -4.62 4.69
CA ALA A 190 -13.74 -4.05 5.98
C ALA A 190 -12.91 -5.08 6.76
N ARG A 191 -11.75 -4.67 7.25
CA ARG A 191 -10.87 -5.43 8.14
C ARG A 191 -10.63 -4.66 9.41
N GLU A 192 -10.75 -5.34 10.55
CA GLU A 192 -10.60 -4.73 11.86
C GLU A 192 -9.54 -5.44 12.70
N SER A 193 -8.76 -4.66 13.42
CA SER A 193 -7.88 -5.12 14.50
C SER A 193 -8.13 -4.27 15.74
N GLU A 194 -7.40 -4.53 16.81
CA GLU A 194 -7.41 -3.70 18.00
C GLU A 194 -7.02 -2.22 17.74
N TYR A 195 -6.35 -1.95 16.61
CA TYR A 195 -5.89 -0.61 16.21
C TYR A 195 -6.87 0.16 15.33
N GLY A 196 -8.03 -0.45 15.00
CA GLY A 196 -9.09 0.18 14.25
C GLY A 196 -9.58 -0.63 13.05
N THR A 197 -10.38 0.03 12.21
CA THR A 197 -11.02 -0.57 11.03
C THR A 197 -10.45 0.05 9.77
N TYR A 198 -10.04 -0.80 8.82
CA TYR A 198 -9.56 -0.42 7.50
C TYR A 198 -10.57 -0.90 6.46
N ILE A 199 -11.00 -0.02 5.55
CA ILE A 199 -11.99 -0.35 4.53
C ILE A 199 -11.38 -0.19 3.14
N PHE A 200 -11.45 -1.26 2.37
CA PHE A 200 -11.01 -1.30 0.98
C PHE A 200 -12.22 -1.32 0.03
N ASN A 201 -12.04 -0.79 -1.19
CA ASN A 201 -12.89 -1.19 -2.30
C ASN A 201 -12.71 -2.70 -2.51
N ASN A 202 -13.79 -3.47 -2.69
CA ASN A 202 -13.68 -4.92 -2.84
C ASN A 202 -13.15 -5.33 -4.22
N THR A 203 -13.17 -4.45 -5.21
CA THR A 203 -12.59 -4.68 -6.54
C THR A 203 -11.09 -4.35 -6.55
N TYR A 204 -10.29 -5.20 -7.17
CA TYR A 204 -8.88 -4.93 -7.43
C TYR A 204 -8.71 -3.95 -8.60
N PHE A 205 -7.87 -2.92 -8.45
CA PHE A 205 -7.33 -2.20 -9.59
C PHE A 205 -6.18 -2.98 -10.23
N ASN A 206 -6.03 -2.87 -11.55
CA ASN A 206 -5.00 -3.57 -12.31
C ASN A 206 -4.34 -2.63 -13.33
N TYR A 207 -3.13 -2.21 -13.05
CA TYR A 207 -2.30 -1.33 -13.86
C TYR A 207 -1.07 -2.04 -14.43
N VAL A 208 -1.07 -3.37 -14.49
CA VAL A 208 0.05 -4.20 -15.01
C VAL A 208 0.43 -3.80 -16.44
N SER A 209 -0.52 -3.33 -17.24
CA SER A 209 -0.28 -2.81 -18.59
C SER A 209 0.67 -1.60 -18.65
N LEU A 210 0.90 -0.92 -17.51
CA LEU A 210 1.82 0.22 -17.43
C LEU A 210 3.30 -0.21 -17.26
N ILE A 211 3.58 -1.46 -16.88
CA ILE A 211 4.94 -1.94 -16.61
C ILE A 211 5.91 -1.64 -17.76
N PRO A 212 5.60 -2.01 -19.03
CA PRO A 212 6.57 -1.79 -20.13
C PRO A 212 6.92 -0.31 -20.32
N LYS A 213 6.01 0.60 -19.99
CA LYS A 213 6.22 2.04 -20.17
C LYS A 213 7.15 2.64 -19.12
N TYR A 214 7.14 2.11 -17.90
CA TYR A 214 7.84 2.72 -16.76
C TYR A 214 8.93 1.84 -16.15
N GLU A 215 9.24 0.66 -16.73
CA GLU A 215 10.18 -0.32 -16.18
C GLU A 215 11.56 0.28 -15.84
N ASP A 216 12.05 1.19 -16.66
CA ASP A 216 13.35 1.84 -16.44
C ASP A 216 13.24 3.18 -15.66
N LYS A 217 12.03 3.64 -15.35
CA LYS A 217 11.78 4.95 -14.73
C LYS A 217 11.43 4.88 -13.24
N VAL A 218 10.89 3.76 -12.80
CA VAL A 218 10.45 3.58 -11.41
C VAL A 218 11.45 2.74 -10.60
N MET A 219 11.42 2.92 -9.30
CA MET A 219 12.18 2.10 -8.36
C MET A 219 11.59 0.69 -8.31
N PHE A 220 10.29 0.60 -8.03
CA PHE A 220 9.52 -0.64 -7.98
C PHE A 220 8.11 -0.47 -8.53
N PHE A 221 7.54 -1.58 -8.97
CA PHE A 221 6.09 -1.76 -9.15
C PHE A 221 5.55 -2.46 -7.90
N LEU A 222 4.59 -1.83 -7.23
CA LEU A 222 4.02 -2.33 -5.99
C LEU A 222 2.77 -3.18 -6.26
N VAL A 223 2.76 -4.39 -5.72
CA VAL A 223 1.63 -5.32 -5.72
C VAL A 223 1.15 -5.49 -4.29
N LEU A 224 -0.07 -5.05 -4.00
CA LEU A 224 -0.72 -5.17 -2.69
C LEU A 224 -1.78 -6.28 -2.75
N ASN A 225 -1.30 -7.52 -2.61
CA ASN A 225 -2.17 -8.71 -2.57
C ASN A 225 -2.81 -8.86 -1.19
N LEU A 226 -4.12 -9.10 -1.13
CA LEU A 226 -4.83 -9.37 0.13
C LEU A 226 -5.22 -10.84 0.29
N ASP A 227 -5.69 -11.48 -0.80
CA ASP A 227 -6.38 -12.76 -0.72
C ASP A 227 -6.19 -13.68 -1.95
N LEU A 228 -5.38 -13.27 -2.94
CA LEU A 228 -5.11 -14.08 -4.12
C LEU A 228 -3.93 -15.02 -3.91
N SER A 229 -4.02 -16.20 -4.51
CA SER A 229 -2.94 -17.17 -4.55
C SER A 229 -1.76 -16.69 -5.41
N ILE A 230 -0.58 -17.24 -5.17
CA ILE A 230 0.63 -16.95 -5.95
C ILE A 230 0.44 -17.24 -7.45
N SER A 231 -0.29 -18.30 -7.79
CA SER A 231 -0.59 -18.63 -9.19
C SER A 231 -1.49 -17.60 -9.85
N GLU A 232 -2.44 -17.01 -9.12
CA GLU A 232 -3.27 -15.91 -9.63
C GLU A 232 -2.44 -14.65 -9.83
N ILE A 233 -1.62 -14.25 -8.86
CA ILE A 233 -0.71 -13.11 -8.97
C ILE A 233 0.23 -13.28 -10.17
N LYS A 234 0.83 -14.46 -10.36
CA LYS A 234 1.67 -14.74 -11.52
C LYS A 234 0.92 -14.55 -12.83
N ASN A 235 -0.29 -15.12 -12.93
CA ASN A 235 -1.12 -14.98 -14.14
C ASN A 235 -1.46 -13.52 -14.44
N ILE A 236 -1.73 -12.70 -13.39
CA ILE A 236 -2.03 -11.28 -13.52
C ILE A 236 -0.77 -10.53 -14.03
N LEU A 237 0.40 -10.80 -13.47
CA LEU A 237 1.66 -10.21 -13.90
C LEU A 237 2.03 -10.63 -15.34
N ASP A 238 1.61 -11.83 -15.77
CA ASP A 238 1.76 -12.32 -17.15
C ASP A 238 0.70 -11.74 -18.10
N GLY A 239 -0.17 -10.83 -17.61
CA GLY A 239 -1.14 -10.09 -18.43
C GLY A 239 -2.56 -10.66 -18.45
N LYS A 240 -2.89 -11.64 -17.59
CA LYS A 240 -4.28 -12.10 -17.43
C LYS A 240 -5.13 -10.97 -16.87
N ASN A 241 -6.27 -10.75 -17.50
CA ASN A 241 -7.23 -9.76 -17.03
C ASN A 241 -7.84 -10.17 -15.67
N TYR A 242 -7.74 -9.29 -14.69
CA TYR A 242 -8.31 -9.45 -13.36
C TYR A 242 -8.51 -8.08 -12.72
N GLY A 243 -9.66 -7.82 -12.11
CA GLY A 243 -9.99 -6.50 -11.59
C GLY A 243 -10.41 -5.50 -12.68
N ASP A 244 -10.23 -4.23 -12.41
CA ASP A 244 -10.58 -3.13 -13.32
C ASP A 244 -9.39 -2.15 -13.54
N ASP A 245 -9.60 -1.16 -14.40
CA ASP A 245 -8.61 -0.12 -14.71
C ASP A 245 -8.58 1.02 -13.66
N GLY A 246 -9.28 0.84 -12.54
CA GLY A 246 -9.29 1.80 -11.42
C GLY A 246 -9.59 3.22 -11.87
N PHE A 247 -8.64 4.11 -11.65
CA PHE A 247 -8.73 5.53 -12.00
C PHE A 247 -7.98 5.90 -13.29
N LEU A 248 -7.27 4.97 -13.95
CA LEU A 248 -6.39 5.28 -15.08
C LEU A 248 -7.07 6.06 -16.22
N ASN A 249 -8.34 5.73 -16.49
CA ASN A 249 -9.11 6.33 -17.58
C ASN A 249 -10.32 7.12 -17.07
N LYS A 250 -10.44 7.35 -15.75
CA LYS A 250 -11.54 8.09 -15.14
C LYS A 250 -11.14 9.54 -14.97
N LYS A 251 -12.04 10.45 -15.32
CA LYS A 251 -11.87 11.87 -15.02
C LYS A 251 -11.96 12.08 -13.51
N THR A 252 -10.86 12.54 -12.90
CA THR A 252 -10.77 12.75 -11.44
C THR A 252 -11.12 14.19 -11.03
N VAL A 253 -11.00 15.15 -11.97
CA VAL A 253 -11.33 16.56 -11.73
C VAL A 253 -12.45 17.00 -12.69
N PHE A 254 -13.55 17.50 -12.13
CA PHE A 254 -14.68 18.03 -12.87
C PHE A 254 -14.70 19.56 -12.77
N LYS A 255 -14.90 20.23 -13.91
CA LYS A 255 -15.08 21.68 -13.99
C LYS A 255 -16.56 22.02 -14.16
N LEU A 256 -16.98 23.25 -13.81
CA LEU A 256 -18.37 23.69 -14.00
C LEU A 256 -18.85 23.57 -15.45
N GLU A 257 -17.96 23.72 -16.41
CA GLU A 257 -18.24 23.55 -17.84
C GLU A 257 -18.54 22.09 -18.25
N ASP A 258 -18.15 21.10 -17.44
CA ASP A 258 -18.45 19.67 -17.69
C ASP A 258 -19.92 19.34 -17.39
N TYR A 259 -20.65 20.21 -16.72
CA TYR A 259 -22.07 20.05 -16.35
C TYR A 259 -23.02 20.90 -17.20
N LYS A 260 -22.52 21.54 -18.25
CA LYS A 260 -23.31 22.27 -19.25
C LYS A 260 -23.52 21.43 -20.49
#